data_1a3e516abc068bd60a24809bf48b89fd
#
_entry.id   1a3e516abc068bd60a24809bf48b89fd
#
_cell.length_a   1.000
_cell.length_b   1.000
_cell.length_c   1.000
_cell.angle_alpha   90.00
_cell.angle_beta   90.00
_cell.angle_gamma   90.00
#
_symmetry.space_group_name_H-M   'P 1'
#
loop_
_entity.id
_entity.type
_entity.pdbx_description
1 polymer ?
#
loop_
_entity_poly.entity_id
_entity_poly.type
_entity_poly.pdbx_seq_one_letter_code
_entity_poly.pdbx_strand_id
1 'polypeptide(L)'
;MNTATIHSIDHEGRGIARIHGKTTFITGALPQETVAYQITRSKKHHDEAQATRILTPSPYRTAPACPHYSQCGGCTLQHVHSNVQVAYKQRILEDQLQRLGKVRPQYLLPPVYGQAWGYRHRARLSAHHSQGRTILGFQSRNSHRIVDIRQCPILAPQLASQLGNTRALLQQLNQLHTPVRTIELHHSPAANSLTLHTEHLPKAARAHLIQHAQSLPANWHIWLQTPHQPAQPLLPDSPQLSYSLPEYALTLPYRPGDFTQVNPAANALLVARAMQLLQPQPGERIADLFCGLGNFSLPIAAAGAQVIGIEGSPALTERASQNARLNHLTERAHFHSADLFQTTEHTVAGWGYFDKILLDPPRSGAYALVQALHAPNLPRRIVYVSCNPATFARDAAVLVGKGYHFRNAGIVNMFPQTAHVETVGCFDLA
;
A
#
# COMPACT_ATOMS: atom_id res chain seq x y z
N MET A 1 -32.05 -11.75 21.06
CA MET A 1 -30.98 -11.76 20.06
C MET A 1 -31.15 -10.50 19.22
N ASN A 2 -30.17 -9.61 19.21
CA ASN A 2 -30.28 -8.35 18.44
C ASN A 2 -30.15 -8.69 16.95
N THR A 3 -31.04 -8.13 16.11
CA THR A 3 -31.01 -8.29 14.66
C THR A 3 -30.95 -6.95 13.97
N ALA A 4 -30.31 -6.87 12.81
CA ALA A 4 -30.23 -5.65 12.02
C ALA A 4 -30.19 -5.96 10.52
N THR A 5 -30.80 -5.08 9.73
CA THR A 5 -30.63 -5.05 8.27
C THR A 5 -29.51 -4.05 7.91
N ILE A 6 -28.59 -4.49 7.06
CA ILE A 6 -27.41 -3.74 6.67
C ILE A 6 -27.70 -2.92 5.41
N HIS A 7 -27.47 -1.60 5.49
CA HIS A 7 -27.77 -0.68 4.39
C HIS A 7 -26.57 -0.31 3.52
N SER A 8 -25.37 -0.30 4.11
CA SER A 8 -24.13 0.07 3.39
C SER A 8 -22.91 -0.55 4.06
N ILE A 9 -21.73 -0.25 3.55
CA ILE A 9 -20.44 -0.70 4.08
C ILE A 9 -19.53 0.51 4.31
N ASP A 10 -18.73 0.48 5.37
CA ASP A 10 -17.77 1.54 5.67
C ASP A 10 -16.39 1.29 5.04
N HIS A 11 -15.48 2.24 5.25
CA HIS A 11 -14.10 2.18 4.73
C HIS A 11 -13.22 1.11 5.39
N GLU A 12 -13.68 0.46 6.46
CA GLU A 12 -13.00 -0.68 7.10
C GLU A 12 -13.62 -2.03 6.67
N GLY A 13 -14.65 -2.00 5.83
CA GLY A 13 -15.36 -3.20 5.36
C GLY A 13 -16.38 -3.73 6.35
N ARG A 14 -16.88 -2.88 7.27
CA ARG A 14 -17.95 -3.22 8.22
C ARG A 14 -19.31 -2.83 7.66
N GLY A 15 -20.31 -3.67 7.84
CA GLY A 15 -21.69 -3.33 7.52
C GLY A 15 -22.21 -2.21 8.40
N ILE A 16 -23.01 -1.31 7.84
CA ILE A 16 -23.63 -0.18 8.54
C ILE A 16 -25.12 -0.44 8.68
N ALA A 17 -25.62 -0.35 9.92
CA ALA A 17 -27.05 -0.33 10.26
C ALA A 17 -27.40 0.89 11.11
N ARG A 18 -28.67 1.31 11.06
CA ARG A 18 -29.24 2.29 12.01
C ARG A 18 -30.17 1.56 12.97
N ILE A 19 -29.88 1.64 14.27
CA ILE A 19 -30.59 0.93 15.32
C ILE A 19 -30.98 1.96 16.36
N HIS A 20 -32.29 2.15 16.56
CA HIS A 20 -32.83 3.20 17.45
C HIS A 20 -32.20 4.59 17.22
N GLY A 21 -32.02 4.96 15.93
CA GLY A 21 -31.42 6.25 15.55
C GLY A 21 -29.89 6.32 15.63
N LYS A 22 -29.22 5.31 16.20
CA LYS A 22 -27.76 5.24 16.36
C LYS A 22 -27.12 4.43 15.24
N THR A 23 -26.00 4.90 14.72
CA THR A 23 -25.21 4.16 13.73
C THR A 23 -24.49 2.99 14.39
N THR A 24 -24.61 1.80 13.83
CA THR A 24 -23.93 0.60 14.31
C THR A 24 -23.06 0.01 13.19
N PHE A 25 -21.75 -0.12 13.43
CA PHE A 25 -20.79 -0.74 12.53
C PHE A 25 -20.65 -2.21 12.89
N ILE A 26 -21.03 -3.11 11.96
CA ILE A 26 -21.12 -4.54 12.22
C ILE A 26 -20.07 -5.28 11.40
N THR A 27 -19.02 -5.77 12.04
CA THR A 27 -17.96 -6.54 11.41
C THR A 27 -18.51 -7.87 10.88
N GLY A 28 -18.15 -8.25 9.66
CA GLY A 28 -18.54 -9.50 9.01
C GLY A 28 -19.92 -9.49 8.37
N ALA A 29 -20.61 -8.33 8.37
CA ALA A 29 -21.92 -8.14 7.73
C ALA A 29 -21.77 -7.37 6.41
N LEU A 30 -22.64 -7.67 5.44
CA LEU A 30 -22.67 -7.07 4.09
C LEU A 30 -23.96 -6.31 3.85
N PRO A 31 -23.96 -5.30 2.94
CA PRO A 31 -25.18 -4.66 2.49
C PRO A 31 -26.22 -5.67 1.99
N GLN A 32 -27.49 -5.38 2.27
CA GLN A 32 -28.66 -6.23 1.97
C GLN A 32 -28.79 -7.50 2.83
N GLU A 33 -27.95 -7.68 3.85
CA GLU A 33 -28.09 -8.78 4.79
C GLU A 33 -28.98 -8.41 5.97
N THR A 34 -29.69 -9.40 6.50
CA THR A 34 -30.21 -9.39 7.85
C THR A 34 -29.32 -10.28 8.72
N VAL A 35 -28.78 -9.71 9.79
CA VAL A 35 -27.83 -10.40 10.65
C VAL A 35 -28.25 -10.36 12.10
N ALA A 36 -27.95 -11.43 12.85
CA ALA A 36 -27.88 -11.37 14.29
C ALA A 36 -26.51 -10.85 14.69
N TYR A 37 -26.45 -9.97 15.71
CA TYR A 37 -25.19 -9.32 16.08
C TYR A 37 -25.07 -9.17 17.60
N GLN A 38 -23.85 -8.97 18.05
CA GLN A 38 -23.49 -8.64 19.43
C GLN A 38 -22.69 -7.34 19.44
N ILE A 39 -23.07 -6.39 20.30
CA ILE A 39 -22.32 -5.16 20.51
C ILE A 39 -21.02 -5.52 21.22
N THR A 40 -19.90 -5.09 20.65
CA THR A 40 -18.54 -5.26 21.20
C THR A 40 -18.08 -4.01 21.93
N ARG A 41 -18.53 -2.82 21.47
CA ARG A 41 -18.22 -1.53 22.09
C ARG A 41 -19.31 -0.52 21.81
N SER A 42 -19.76 0.20 22.85
CA SER A 42 -20.70 1.31 22.70
C SER A 42 -19.99 2.65 22.93
N LYS A 43 -20.21 3.60 22.01
CA LYS A 43 -19.72 4.97 22.09
C LYS A 43 -20.90 5.95 22.03
N LYS A 44 -20.68 7.22 22.34
CA LYS A 44 -21.77 8.24 22.39
C LYS A 44 -22.56 8.31 21.07
N HIS A 45 -21.89 8.29 19.92
CA HIS A 45 -22.51 8.55 18.61
C HIS A 45 -22.64 7.30 17.73
N HIS A 46 -22.01 6.18 18.09
CA HIS A 46 -22.07 4.93 17.33
C HIS A 46 -21.78 3.72 18.22
N ASP A 47 -22.17 2.55 17.71
CA ASP A 47 -21.82 1.27 18.30
C ASP A 47 -20.93 0.46 17.34
N GLU A 48 -20.03 -0.35 17.91
CA GLU A 48 -19.25 -1.35 17.20
C GLU A 48 -19.79 -2.72 17.57
N ALA A 49 -20.00 -3.58 16.61
CA ALA A 49 -20.60 -4.89 16.80
C ALA A 49 -19.96 -5.95 15.88
N GLN A 50 -20.20 -7.20 16.23
CA GLN A 50 -19.80 -8.38 15.45
C GLN A 50 -21.04 -9.14 15.02
N ALA A 51 -21.14 -9.48 13.73
CA ALA A 51 -22.16 -10.40 13.27
C ALA A 51 -21.91 -11.80 13.86
N THR A 52 -22.91 -12.36 14.51
CA THR A 52 -22.86 -13.71 15.12
C THR A 52 -23.51 -14.76 14.21
N ARG A 53 -24.50 -14.34 13.42
CA ARG A 53 -25.20 -15.19 12.46
C ARG A 53 -25.75 -14.36 11.30
N ILE A 54 -25.61 -14.86 10.09
CA ILE A 54 -26.25 -14.31 8.89
C ILE A 54 -27.63 -15.00 8.78
N LEU A 55 -28.69 -14.21 8.88
CA LEU A 55 -30.07 -14.70 8.81
C LEU A 55 -30.57 -14.73 7.37
N THR A 56 -30.33 -13.64 6.64
CA THR A 56 -30.60 -13.54 5.20
C THR A 56 -29.30 -13.09 4.53
N PRO A 57 -28.64 -13.97 3.76
CA PRO A 57 -27.37 -13.62 3.12
C PRO A 57 -27.56 -12.70 1.92
N SER A 58 -26.57 -11.83 1.67
CA SER A 58 -26.45 -11.09 0.42
C SER A 58 -26.11 -12.06 -0.74
N PRO A 59 -26.63 -11.83 -1.97
CA PRO A 59 -26.25 -12.63 -3.15
C PRO A 59 -24.75 -12.49 -3.48
N TYR A 60 -24.08 -11.51 -2.93
CA TYR A 60 -22.65 -11.25 -3.13
C TYR A 60 -21.76 -11.87 -2.06
N ARG A 61 -22.35 -12.57 -1.09
CA ARG A 61 -21.57 -13.27 -0.05
C ARG A 61 -20.91 -14.52 -0.62
N THR A 62 -19.63 -14.71 -0.26
CA THR A 62 -18.86 -15.90 -0.63
C THR A 62 -18.14 -16.46 0.60
N ALA A 63 -17.77 -17.73 0.55
CA ALA A 63 -16.94 -18.33 1.58
C ALA A 63 -15.49 -17.83 1.45
N PRO A 64 -14.87 -17.34 2.56
CA PRO A 64 -13.47 -16.95 2.53
C PRO A 64 -12.56 -18.13 2.18
N ALA A 65 -11.65 -17.93 1.19
CA ALA A 65 -10.69 -18.96 0.79
C ALA A 65 -9.56 -19.18 1.80
N CYS A 66 -9.29 -18.20 2.66
CA CYS A 66 -8.23 -18.28 3.66
C CYS A 66 -8.78 -18.88 4.97
N PRO A 67 -8.22 -20.00 5.49
CA PRO A 67 -8.66 -20.59 6.75
C PRO A 67 -8.39 -19.70 7.98
N HIS A 68 -7.50 -18.73 7.83
CA HIS A 68 -7.16 -17.77 8.89
C HIS A 68 -7.99 -16.48 8.83
N TYR A 69 -8.94 -16.35 7.89
CA TYR A 69 -9.66 -15.12 7.63
C TYR A 69 -10.41 -14.56 8.85
N SER A 70 -11.00 -15.42 9.66
CA SER A 70 -11.76 -15.01 10.85
C SER A 70 -10.89 -14.37 11.95
N GLN A 71 -9.58 -14.64 11.96
CA GLN A 71 -8.64 -14.21 13.01
C GLN A 71 -7.61 -13.20 12.48
N CYS A 72 -7.07 -13.43 11.28
CA CYS A 72 -6.01 -12.64 10.70
C CYS A 72 -6.49 -11.22 10.31
N GLY A 73 -5.70 -10.19 10.69
CA GLY A 73 -5.97 -8.79 10.36
C GLY A 73 -5.61 -8.38 8.93
N GLY A 74 -4.97 -9.27 8.14
CA GLY A 74 -4.47 -8.92 6.80
C GLY A 74 -5.54 -8.76 5.73
N CYS A 75 -6.73 -9.38 5.89
CA CYS A 75 -7.84 -9.32 4.94
C CYS A 75 -9.16 -9.01 5.64
N THR A 76 -10.01 -8.18 5.01
CA THR A 76 -11.30 -7.76 5.59
C THR A 76 -12.51 -8.10 4.70
N LEU A 77 -12.30 -8.40 3.39
CA LEU A 77 -13.38 -8.55 2.42
C LEU A 77 -13.43 -9.92 1.71
N GLN A 78 -12.74 -10.97 2.20
CA GLN A 78 -12.80 -12.29 1.57
C GLN A 78 -14.20 -12.93 1.56
N HIS A 79 -15.12 -12.44 2.38
CA HIS A 79 -16.51 -12.86 2.41
C HIS A 79 -17.40 -12.16 1.37
N VAL A 80 -16.79 -11.35 0.50
CA VAL A 80 -17.45 -10.64 -0.61
C VAL A 80 -16.87 -11.10 -1.93
N HIS A 81 -17.70 -11.33 -2.92
CA HIS A 81 -17.26 -11.62 -4.29
C HIS A 81 -16.32 -10.51 -4.80
N SER A 82 -15.19 -10.88 -5.42
CA SER A 82 -14.09 -9.95 -5.75
C SER A 82 -14.52 -8.76 -6.61
N ASN A 83 -15.42 -8.96 -7.57
CA ASN A 83 -15.94 -7.86 -8.41
C ASN A 83 -16.78 -6.87 -7.62
N VAL A 84 -17.51 -7.35 -6.61
CA VAL A 84 -18.34 -6.49 -5.73
C VAL A 84 -17.48 -5.72 -4.74
N GLN A 85 -16.33 -6.27 -4.31
CA GLN A 85 -15.37 -5.51 -3.50
C GLN A 85 -14.96 -4.20 -4.19
N VAL A 86 -14.78 -4.22 -5.50
CA VAL A 86 -14.41 -3.04 -6.28
C VAL A 86 -15.55 -2.01 -6.32
N ALA A 87 -16.79 -2.46 -6.50
CA ALA A 87 -17.97 -1.57 -6.43
C ALA A 87 -18.10 -0.91 -5.05
N TYR A 88 -17.84 -1.65 -3.96
CA TYR A 88 -17.83 -1.08 -2.61
C TYR A 88 -16.72 -0.03 -2.43
N LYS A 89 -15.53 -0.30 -2.94
CA LYS A 89 -14.40 0.64 -2.90
C LYS A 89 -14.70 1.92 -3.69
N GLN A 90 -15.28 1.78 -4.87
CA GLN A 90 -15.72 2.93 -5.68
C GLN A 90 -16.76 3.76 -4.91
N ARG A 91 -17.74 3.13 -4.29
CA ARG A 91 -18.74 3.79 -3.48
C ARG A 91 -18.14 4.51 -2.26
N ILE A 92 -17.15 3.91 -1.61
CA ILE A 92 -16.43 4.55 -0.49
C ILE A 92 -15.76 5.85 -0.96
N LEU A 93 -15.09 5.85 -2.12
CA LEU A 93 -14.50 7.06 -2.69
C LEU A 93 -15.56 8.14 -2.92
N GLU A 94 -16.66 7.79 -3.59
CA GLU A 94 -17.75 8.73 -3.89
C GLU A 94 -18.36 9.33 -2.63
N ASP A 95 -18.61 8.51 -1.61
CA ASP A 95 -19.15 8.97 -0.32
C ASP A 95 -18.19 9.91 0.41
N GLN A 96 -16.87 9.67 0.36
CA GLN A 96 -15.87 10.57 0.97
C GLN A 96 -15.81 11.90 0.22
N LEU A 97 -15.76 11.87 -1.10
CA LEU A 97 -15.75 13.07 -1.92
C LEU A 97 -17.01 13.94 -1.66
N GLN A 98 -18.19 13.31 -1.62
CA GLN A 98 -19.45 14.02 -1.43
C GLN A 98 -19.62 14.56 0.01
N ARG A 99 -19.31 13.73 1.03
CA ARG A 99 -19.64 14.05 2.43
C ARG A 99 -18.53 14.84 3.12
N LEU A 100 -17.27 14.48 2.90
CA LEU A 100 -16.14 15.12 3.56
C LEU A 100 -15.57 16.26 2.71
N GLY A 101 -15.25 15.99 1.45
CA GLY A 101 -14.69 16.98 0.54
C GLY A 101 -15.72 17.99 0.02
N LYS A 102 -17.00 17.59 -0.06
CA LYS A 102 -18.09 18.37 -0.71
C LYS A 102 -17.75 18.75 -2.15
N VAL A 103 -16.99 17.91 -2.82
CA VAL A 103 -16.55 18.05 -4.21
C VAL A 103 -16.96 16.85 -5.04
N ARG A 104 -17.07 17.05 -6.34
CA ARG A 104 -17.38 15.98 -7.30
C ARG A 104 -16.46 16.10 -8.51
N PRO A 105 -15.87 14.99 -8.99
CA PRO A 105 -15.17 15.00 -10.26
C PRO A 105 -16.17 15.14 -11.40
N GLN A 106 -15.73 15.74 -12.49
CA GLN A 106 -16.53 15.84 -13.72
C GLN A 106 -16.83 14.44 -14.29
N TYR A 107 -15.84 13.53 -14.20
CA TYR A 107 -15.98 12.15 -14.66
C TYR A 107 -15.46 11.18 -13.60
N LEU A 108 -16.24 10.12 -13.32
CA LEU A 108 -15.78 8.95 -12.58
C LEU A 108 -15.15 7.98 -13.55
N LEU A 109 -13.88 7.66 -13.33
CA LEU A 109 -13.14 6.72 -14.17
C LEU A 109 -13.57 5.28 -13.84
N PRO A 110 -13.62 4.39 -14.86
CA PRO A 110 -13.81 2.98 -14.61
C PRO A 110 -12.73 2.44 -13.65
N PRO A 111 -13.12 1.63 -12.64
CA PRO A 111 -12.18 1.02 -11.73
C PRO A 111 -11.14 0.16 -12.45
N VAL A 112 -9.90 0.17 -11.97
CA VAL A 112 -8.86 -0.72 -12.45
C VAL A 112 -8.84 -1.98 -11.59
N TYR A 113 -8.94 -3.14 -12.24
CA TYR A 113 -8.93 -4.45 -11.61
C TYR A 113 -7.55 -5.10 -11.71
N GLY A 114 -7.25 -6.00 -10.79
CA GLY A 114 -6.07 -6.85 -10.77
C GLY A 114 -6.40 -8.27 -10.32
N GLN A 115 -5.39 -9.13 -10.25
CA GLN A 115 -5.55 -10.48 -9.71
C GLN A 115 -6.04 -10.43 -8.27
N ALA A 116 -7.06 -11.24 -7.95
CA ALA A 116 -7.65 -11.27 -6.61
C ALA A 116 -6.79 -12.04 -5.58
N TRP A 117 -5.93 -12.93 -6.05
CA TRP A 117 -5.11 -13.84 -5.25
C TRP A 117 -3.67 -13.89 -5.76
N GLY A 118 -2.72 -14.29 -4.90
CA GLY A 118 -1.31 -14.42 -5.29
C GLY A 118 -0.62 -13.12 -5.67
N TYR A 119 -1.24 -11.99 -5.44
CA TYR A 119 -0.78 -10.70 -5.93
C TYR A 119 0.29 -10.04 -5.05
N ARG A 120 0.41 -10.47 -3.78
CA ARG A 120 1.23 -9.79 -2.79
C ARG A 120 2.66 -10.27 -2.83
N HIS A 121 3.55 -9.44 -3.35
CA HIS A 121 4.98 -9.73 -3.53
C HIS A 121 5.86 -9.29 -2.35
N ARG A 122 5.29 -8.64 -1.34
CA ARG A 122 5.99 -8.25 -0.12
C ARG A 122 5.12 -8.54 1.10
N ALA A 123 5.72 -9.15 2.13
CA ALA A 123 5.04 -9.41 3.39
C ALA A 123 5.98 -9.18 4.56
N ARG A 124 5.50 -8.45 5.58
CA ARG A 124 6.15 -8.34 6.88
C ARG A 124 5.39 -9.20 7.87
N LEU A 125 6.05 -10.22 8.39
CA LEU A 125 5.53 -11.19 9.31
C LEU A 125 6.10 -10.94 10.70
N SER A 126 5.33 -11.29 11.73
CA SER A 126 5.77 -11.32 13.13
C SER A 126 5.97 -12.76 13.57
N ALA A 127 7.01 -12.99 14.37
CA ALA A 127 7.27 -14.27 15.01
C ALA A 127 7.26 -14.13 16.54
N HIS A 128 6.81 -15.19 17.21
CA HIS A 128 6.85 -15.31 18.66
C HIS A 128 7.33 -16.71 19.04
N HIS A 129 8.24 -16.76 20.00
CA HIS A 129 8.83 -18.01 20.51
C HIS A 129 8.37 -18.23 21.93
N SER A 130 7.71 -19.35 22.20
CA SER A 130 7.23 -19.72 23.52
C SER A 130 7.14 -21.23 23.65
N GLN A 131 7.57 -21.77 24.79
CA GLN A 131 7.47 -23.19 25.14
C GLN A 131 8.02 -24.13 24.03
N GLY A 132 9.16 -23.78 23.45
CA GLY A 132 9.81 -24.58 22.39
C GLY A 132 9.11 -24.52 21.03
N ARG A 133 8.08 -23.68 20.86
CA ARG A 133 7.31 -23.53 19.61
C ARG A 133 7.50 -22.13 19.03
N THR A 134 7.62 -22.06 17.71
CA THR A 134 7.63 -20.81 16.95
C THR A 134 6.29 -20.58 16.27
N ILE A 135 5.64 -19.46 16.58
CA ILE A 135 4.45 -18.94 15.90
C ILE A 135 4.92 -17.93 14.88
N LEU A 136 4.45 -18.02 13.63
CA LEU A 136 4.79 -17.11 12.53
C LEU A 136 3.53 -16.66 11.81
N GLY A 137 3.34 -15.35 11.66
CA GLY A 137 2.21 -14.85 10.90
C GLY A 137 1.96 -13.35 11.01
N PHE A 138 0.72 -12.96 10.78
CA PHE A 138 0.27 -11.57 10.88
C PHE A 138 -0.43 -11.32 12.21
N GLN A 139 -0.52 -10.06 12.61
CA GLN A 139 -1.31 -9.67 13.78
C GLN A 139 -2.81 -9.96 13.54
N SER A 140 -3.51 -10.32 14.60
CA SER A 140 -4.95 -10.49 14.56
C SER A 140 -5.65 -9.12 14.45
N ARG A 141 -6.92 -9.14 14.07
CA ARG A 141 -7.72 -7.92 13.99
C ARG A 141 -7.79 -7.25 15.37
N ASN A 142 -7.51 -5.95 15.39
CA ASN A 142 -7.59 -5.12 16.60
C ASN A 142 -6.77 -5.62 17.80
N SER A 143 -5.69 -6.38 17.56
CA SER A 143 -4.84 -6.94 18.62
C SER A 143 -3.41 -7.15 18.12
N HIS A 144 -2.45 -7.10 19.05
CA HIS A 144 -1.04 -7.44 18.76
C HIS A 144 -0.76 -8.94 18.79
N ARG A 145 -1.77 -9.78 19.07
CA ARG A 145 -1.61 -11.24 19.04
C ARG A 145 -1.30 -11.70 17.64
N ILE A 146 -0.29 -12.56 17.48
CA ILE A 146 0.09 -13.15 16.19
C ILE A 146 -0.82 -14.34 15.89
N VAL A 147 -1.39 -14.36 14.71
CA VAL A 147 -2.11 -15.51 14.15
C VAL A 147 -1.11 -16.41 13.47
N ASP A 148 -0.98 -17.66 13.92
CA ASP A 148 -0.07 -18.65 13.33
C ASP A 148 -0.59 -19.09 11.95
N ILE A 149 -0.04 -18.50 10.88
CA ILE A 149 -0.45 -18.79 9.51
C ILE A 149 0.37 -19.93 8.92
N ARG A 150 -0.31 -20.89 8.30
CA ARG A 150 0.34 -21.98 7.54
C ARG A 150 0.26 -21.77 6.04
N GLN A 151 -0.71 -21.00 5.60
CA GLN A 151 -0.94 -20.63 4.21
C GLN A 151 -1.51 -19.22 4.13
N CYS A 152 -1.27 -18.54 3.03
CA CYS A 152 -1.79 -17.21 2.77
C CYS A 152 -2.08 -17.04 1.28
N PRO A 153 -3.35 -17.15 0.85
CA PRO A 153 -3.71 -17.15 -0.57
C PRO A 153 -3.43 -15.83 -1.31
N ILE A 154 -3.25 -14.71 -0.59
CA ILE A 154 -2.91 -13.43 -1.22
C ILE A 154 -1.42 -13.26 -1.48
N LEU A 155 -0.54 -14.02 -0.80
CA LEU A 155 0.90 -14.00 -1.08
C LEU A 155 1.19 -14.63 -2.44
N ALA A 156 2.17 -14.10 -3.13
CA ALA A 156 2.75 -14.75 -4.30
C ALA A 156 3.12 -16.21 -3.95
N PRO A 157 2.86 -17.18 -4.84
CA PRO A 157 3.09 -18.59 -4.55
C PRO A 157 4.49 -18.90 -4.04
N GLN A 158 5.49 -18.19 -4.58
CA GLN A 158 6.90 -18.29 -4.18
C GLN A 158 7.10 -17.95 -2.69
N LEU A 159 6.42 -16.90 -2.20
CA LEU A 159 6.47 -16.52 -0.79
C LEU A 159 5.65 -17.45 0.10
N ALA A 160 4.45 -17.82 -0.37
CA ALA A 160 3.55 -18.68 0.39
C ALA A 160 4.18 -20.06 0.68
N SER A 161 4.91 -20.63 -0.29
CA SER A 161 5.60 -21.93 -0.15
C SER A 161 6.72 -21.93 0.90
N GLN A 162 7.28 -20.76 1.24
CA GLN A 162 8.38 -20.65 2.20
C GLN A 162 7.93 -20.44 3.66
N LEU A 163 6.65 -20.30 3.95
CA LEU A 163 6.17 -20.07 5.32
C LEU A 163 6.58 -21.20 6.29
N GLY A 164 6.54 -22.45 5.82
CA GLY A 164 6.96 -23.62 6.61
C GLY A 164 8.46 -23.61 6.90
N ASN A 165 9.27 -23.44 5.86
CA ASN A 165 10.75 -23.42 5.96
C ASN A 165 11.22 -22.22 6.82
N THR A 166 10.62 -21.06 6.64
CA THR A 166 10.91 -19.87 7.45
C THR A 166 10.62 -20.14 8.94
N ARG A 167 9.49 -20.76 9.27
CA ARG A 167 9.16 -21.13 10.66
C ARG A 167 10.20 -22.09 11.26
N ALA A 168 10.61 -23.12 10.51
CA ALA A 168 11.63 -24.09 10.95
C ALA A 168 12.97 -23.39 11.21
N LEU A 169 13.41 -22.53 10.29
CA LEU A 169 14.62 -21.73 10.46
C LEU A 169 14.57 -20.87 11.72
N LEU A 170 13.45 -20.16 11.95
CA LEU A 170 13.28 -19.31 13.14
C LEU A 170 13.31 -20.11 14.44
N GLN A 171 12.78 -21.33 14.44
CA GLN A 171 12.86 -22.22 15.60
C GLN A 171 14.28 -22.65 15.89
N GLN A 172 15.08 -22.97 14.87
CA GLN A 172 16.50 -23.31 15.01
C GLN A 172 17.31 -22.11 15.50
N LEU A 173 17.09 -20.92 14.94
CA LEU A 173 17.75 -19.69 15.41
C LEU A 173 17.43 -19.37 16.87
N ASN A 174 16.18 -19.59 17.30
CA ASN A 174 15.81 -19.42 18.71
C ASN A 174 16.55 -20.39 19.63
N GLN A 175 16.78 -21.64 19.22
CA GLN A 175 17.63 -22.63 19.95
C GLN A 175 19.08 -22.17 20.03
N LEU A 176 19.56 -21.40 19.05
CA LEU A 176 20.90 -20.78 19.06
C LEU A 176 20.89 -19.39 19.75
N HIS A 177 19.93 -19.13 20.62
CA HIS A 177 19.78 -17.89 21.36
C HIS A 177 19.72 -16.62 20.49
N THR A 178 19.18 -16.76 19.27
CA THR A 178 18.99 -15.66 18.30
C THR A 178 17.51 -15.52 17.95
N PRO A 179 16.67 -14.97 18.85
CA PRO A 179 15.25 -14.84 18.59
C PRO A 179 15.01 -13.74 17.55
N VAL A 180 14.40 -14.11 16.43
CA VAL A 180 13.97 -13.19 15.38
C VAL A 180 12.47 -12.95 15.53
N ARG A 181 12.06 -11.70 15.69
CA ARG A 181 10.66 -11.31 15.91
C ARG A 181 9.97 -10.74 14.69
N THR A 182 10.72 -10.24 13.74
CA THR A 182 10.21 -9.63 12.50
C THR A 182 10.93 -10.19 11.31
N ILE A 183 10.17 -10.56 10.30
CA ILE A 183 10.65 -11.12 9.05
C ILE A 183 10.00 -10.39 7.89
N GLU A 184 10.77 -10.08 6.85
CA GLU A 184 10.20 -9.61 5.60
C GLU A 184 10.50 -10.61 4.48
N LEU A 185 9.47 -10.90 3.69
CA LEU A 185 9.58 -11.70 2.47
C LEU A 185 9.34 -10.80 1.28
N HIS A 186 10.20 -10.90 0.27
CA HIS A 186 10.05 -10.21 -1.00
C HIS A 186 10.14 -11.20 -2.15
N HIS A 187 9.29 -11.01 -3.14
CA HIS A 187 9.37 -11.68 -4.44
C HIS A 187 9.63 -10.66 -5.53
N SER A 188 10.62 -10.93 -6.36
CA SER A 188 10.85 -10.23 -7.61
C SER A 188 11.15 -11.23 -8.73
N PRO A 189 11.05 -10.85 -10.01
CA PRO A 189 11.31 -11.76 -11.11
C PRO A 189 12.71 -12.38 -11.07
N ALA A 190 13.71 -11.61 -10.64
CA ALA A 190 15.11 -12.05 -10.58
C ALA A 190 15.45 -12.80 -9.29
N ALA A 191 14.85 -12.43 -8.16
CA ALA A 191 15.25 -12.96 -6.86
C ALA A 191 14.10 -12.89 -5.84
N ASN A 192 14.18 -13.77 -4.83
CA ASN A 192 13.37 -13.72 -3.62
C ASN A 192 14.25 -13.41 -2.43
N SER A 193 13.72 -12.72 -1.43
CA SER A 193 14.46 -12.48 -0.20
C SER A 193 13.68 -12.86 1.05
N LEU A 194 14.43 -13.39 2.00
CA LEU A 194 14.05 -13.55 3.40
C LEU A 194 14.91 -12.58 4.21
N THR A 195 14.33 -11.52 4.73
CA THR A 195 15.02 -10.55 5.58
C THR A 195 14.70 -10.83 7.04
N LEU A 196 15.73 -11.07 7.84
CA LEU A 196 15.62 -11.31 9.28
C LEU A 196 16.01 -10.04 10.04
N HIS A 197 15.09 -9.53 10.87
CA HIS A 197 15.38 -8.41 11.77
C HIS A 197 15.95 -8.97 13.07
N THR A 198 17.23 -8.69 13.36
CA THR A 198 17.92 -9.16 14.56
C THR A 198 18.81 -8.08 15.15
N GLU A 199 18.90 -8.01 16.47
CA GLU A 199 19.77 -7.08 17.19
C GLU A 199 21.21 -7.62 17.28
N HIS A 200 21.36 -8.93 17.35
CA HIS A 200 22.63 -9.61 17.51
C HIS A 200 22.63 -10.93 16.74
N LEU A 201 23.76 -11.24 16.11
CA LEU A 201 23.95 -12.47 15.35
C LEU A 201 25.24 -13.20 15.81
N PRO A 202 25.15 -14.15 16.76
CA PRO A 202 26.26 -14.96 17.20
C PRO A 202 26.90 -15.75 16.05
N LYS A 203 28.19 -16.10 16.19
CA LYS A 203 28.93 -16.87 15.16
C LYS A 203 28.21 -18.17 14.77
N ALA A 204 27.70 -18.92 15.76
CA ALA A 204 26.97 -20.16 15.52
C ALA A 204 25.71 -19.96 14.71
N ALA A 205 24.91 -18.93 15.04
CA ALA A 205 23.69 -18.57 14.28
C ALA A 205 24.03 -18.11 12.86
N ARG A 206 25.13 -17.32 12.69
CA ARG A 206 25.59 -16.90 11.37
C ARG A 206 26.03 -18.09 10.51
N ALA A 207 26.78 -19.03 11.06
CA ALA A 207 27.21 -20.26 10.36
C ALA A 207 25.98 -21.07 9.92
N HIS A 208 24.99 -21.23 10.82
CA HIS A 208 23.76 -21.94 10.52
C HIS A 208 22.94 -21.23 9.39
N LEU A 209 22.86 -19.89 9.41
CA LEU A 209 22.21 -19.13 8.34
C LEU A 209 22.91 -19.29 6.99
N ILE A 210 24.25 -19.33 6.96
CA ILE A 210 25.03 -19.56 5.74
C ILE A 210 24.72 -20.94 5.17
N GLN A 211 24.75 -21.98 6.01
CA GLN A 211 24.40 -23.34 5.61
C GLN A 211 22.94 -23.41 5.08
N HIS A 212 22.01 -22.77 5.78
CA HIS A 212 20.62 -22.71 5.34
C HIS A 212 20.48 -21.97 4.00
N ALA A 213 21.16 -20.83 3.80
CA ALA A 213 21.16 -20.11 2.54
C ALA A 213 21.63 -20.94 1.35
N GLN A 214 22.63 -21.82 1.58
CA GLN A 214 23.13 -22.74 0.56
C GLN A 214 22.13 -23.87 0.20
N SER A 215 21.19 -24.18 1.11
CA SER A 215 20.13 -25.17 0.87
C SER A 215 18.86 -24.59 0.23
N LEU A 216 18.74 -23.27 0.16
CA LEU A 216 17.61 -22.61 -0.49
C LEU A 216 17.68 -22.76 -2.03
N PRO A 217 16.54 -22.67 -2.74
CA PRO A 217 16.57 -22.54 -4.20
C PRO A 217 17.45 -21.35 -4.63
N ALA A 218 18.12 -21.48 -5.78
CA ALA A 218 19.14 -20.53 -6.24
C ALA A 218 18.67 -19.06 -6.33
N ASN A 219 17.37 -18.84 -6.47
CA ASN A 219 16.78 -17.50 -6.51
C ASN A 219 16.33 -16.97 -5.13
N TRP A 220 16.67 -17.64 -4.02
CA TRP A 220 16.38 -17.21 -2.66
C TRP A 220 17.62 -16.72 -1.94
N HIS A 221 17.53 -15.55 -1.30
CA HIS A 221 18.63 -14.89 -0.61
C HIS A 221 18.22 -14.44 0.78
N ILE A 222 19.11 -14.64 1.75
CA ILE A 222 18.91 -14.17 3.12
C ILE A 222 19.52 -12.78 3.27
N TRP A 223 18.76 -11.88 3.86
CA TRP A 223 19.18 -10.53 4.24
C TRP A 223 19.07 -10.36 5.73
N LEU A 224 19.92 -9.53 6.29
CA LEU A 224 19.96 -9.21 7.72
C LEU A 224 19.68 -7.73 7.90
N GLN A 225 18.75 -7.41 8.77
CA GLN A 225 18.41 -6.05 9.18
C GLN A 225 18.73 -5.89 10.66
N THR A 226 19.78 -5.13 10.98
CA THR A 226 20.09 -4.73 12.35
C THR A 226 19.48 -3.35 12.66
N PRO A 227 19.28 -2.97 13.94
CA PRO A 227 18.87 -1.63 14.29
C PRO A 227 19.82 -0.59 13.72
N HIS A 228 19.27 0.50 13.19
CA HIS A 228 20.02 1.67 12.69
C HIS A 228 20.90 1.42 11.45
N GLN A 229 20.84 0.25 10.83
CA GLN A 229 21.56 -0.03 9.58
C GLN A 229 20.60 -0.52 8.49
N PRO A 230 20.82 -0.18 7.22
CA PRO A 230 20.04 -0.73 6.12
C PRO A 230 20.23 -2.25 6.04
N ALA A 231 19.25 -2.95 5.48
CA ALA A 231 19.36 -4.38 5.24
C ALA A 231 20.59 -4.71 4.39
N GLN A 232 21.34 -5.73 4.79
CA GLN A 232 22.52 -6.21 4.10
C GLN A 232 22.35 -7.69 3.71
N PRO A 233 22.83 -8.12 2.53
CA PRO A 233 22.79 -9.52 2.16
C PRO A 233 23.71 -10.34 3.08
N LEU A 234 23.28 -11.55 3.43
CA LEU A 234 24.10 -12.48 4.21
C LEU A 234 25.32 -12.96 3.42
N LEU A 235 25.14 -13.20 2.13
CA LEU A 235 26.18 -13.57 1.16
C LEU A 235 26.40 -12.43 0.17
N PRO A 236 27.67 -12.12 -0.21
CA PRO A 236 28.00 -10.94 -1.01
C PRO A 236 27.40 -10.97 -2.41
N ASP A 237 27.25 -12.15 -3.02
CA ASP A 237 26.78 -12.30 -4.42
C ASP A 237 25.24 -12.40 -4.52
N SER A 238 24.51 -11.87 -3.53
CA SER A 238 23.05 -11.86 -3.57
C SER A 238 22.54 -10.89 -4.65
N PRO A 239 21.72 -11.33 -5.61
CA PRO A 239 21.18 -10.47 -6.64
C PRO A 239 20.26 -9.40 -6.04
N GLN A 240 20.21 -8.29 -6.74
CA GLN A 240 19.38 -7.16 -6.34
C GLN A 240 17.90 -7.45 -6.64
N LEU A 241 17.03 -7.12 -5.69
CA LEU A 241 15.59 -7.13 -5.93
C LEU A 241 15.22 -5.99 -6.88
N SER A 242 14.27 -6.24 -7.77
CA SER A 242 13.76 -5.23 -8.69
C SER A 242 12.31 -5.49 -9.06
N TYR A 243 11.63 -4.47 -9.52
CA TYR A 243 10.39 -4.61 -10.28
C TYR A 243 10.52 -3.86 -11.60
N SER A 244 9.67 -4.20 -12.56
CA SER A 244 9.70 -3.58 -13.88
C SER A 244 8.39 -2.83 -14.14
N LEU A 245 8.50 -1.78 -14.96
CA LEU A 245 7.39 -1.09 -15.60
C LEU A 245 7.54 -1.30 -17.13
N PRO A 246 7.03 -2.44 -17.67
CA PRO A 246 7.33 -2.87 -19.04
C PRO A 246 6.87 -1.88 -20.11
N GLU A 247 5.76 -1.17 -19.88
CA GLU A 247 5.22 -0.16 -20.80
C GLU A 247 6.23 0.96 -21.09
N TYR A 248 7.14 1.22 -20.13
CA TYR A 248 8.17 2.27 -20.22
C TYR A 248 9.58 1.69 -20.40
N ALA A 249 9.72 0.38 -20.54
CA ALA A 249 11.00 -0.35 -20.58
C ALA A 249 11.90 -0.06 -19.37
N LEU A 250 11.32 0.15 -18.19
CA LEU A 250 12.04 0.53 -16.98
C LEU A 250 12.18 -0.67 -16.01
N THR A 251 13.37 -0.75 -15.39
CA THR A 251 13.63 -1.64 -14.26
C THR A 251 14.05 -0.82 -13.05
N LEU A 252 13.40 -1.05 -11.92
CA LEU A 252 13.60 -0.30 -10.69
C LEU A 252 14.14 -1.23 -9.60
N PRO A 253 15.46 -1.30 -9.41
CA PRO A 253 16.08 -1.94 -8.26
C PRO A 253 15.66 -1.32 -6.93
N TYR A 254 15.54 -2.20 -5.91
CA TYR A 254 15.26 -1.79 -4.54
C TYR A 254 15.94 -2.74 -3.54
N ARG A 255 15.99 -2.35 -2.27
CA ARG A 255 16.47 -3.19 -1.16
C ARG A 255 15.33 -3.55 -0.21
N PRO A 256 15.45 -4.66 0.54
CA PRO A 256 14.58 -4.86 1.70
C PRO A 256 14.62 -3.62 2.61
N GLY A 257 13.43 -3.17 3.04
CA GLY A 257 13.28 -1.90 3.78
C GLY A 257 12.85 -0.71 2.92
N ASP A 258 13.21 -0.66 1.63
CA ASP A 258 12.69 0.37 0.72
C ASP A 258 11.18 0.20 0.54
N PHE A 259 10.46 1.30 0.45
CA PHE A 259 9.02 1.21 0.13
C PHE A 259 8.82 0.86 -1.34
N THR A 260 8.05 -0.19 -1.58
CA THR A 260 7.55 -0.57 -2.91
C THR A 260 6.09 -0.99 -2.81
N GLN A 261 5.33 -0.81 -3.89
CA GLN A 261 3.95 -1.32 -3.96
C GLN A 261 3.96 -2.86 -3.85
N VAL A 262 3.10 -3.40 -2.99
CA VAL A 262 3.09 -4.85 -2.70
C VAL A 262 2.47 -5.69 -3.83
N ASN A 263 1.80 -5.05 -4.79
CA ASN A 263 1.15 -5.64 -5.95
C ASN A 263 1.73 -5.02 -7.23
N PRO A 264 2.83 -5.58 -7.79
CA PRO A 264 3.50 -5.00 -8.94
C PRO A 264 2.60 -4.89 -10.18
N ALA A 265 1.71 -5.85 -10.40
CA ALA A 265 0.78 -5.81 -11.54
C ALA A 265 -0.21 -4.64 -11.43
N ALA A 266 -0.79 -4.43 -10.24
CA ALA A 266 -1.66 -3.27 -10.01
C ALA A 266 -0.86 -1.95 -10.01
N ASN A 267 0.41 -1.96 -9.57
CA ASN A 267 1.29 -0.80 -9.65
C ASN A 267 1.53 -0.37 -11.11
N ALA A 268 1.81 -1.31 -12.00
CA ALA A 268 1.98 -0.99 -13.43
C ALA A 268 0.71 -0.32 -14.00
N LEU A 269 -0.48 -0.83 -13.66
CA LEU A 269 -1.76 -0.23 -14.08
C LEU A 269 -2.01 1.15 -13.43
N LEU A 270 -1.60 1.34 -12.17
CA LEU A 270 -1.68 2.64 -11.49
C LEU A 270 -0.78 3.67 -12.17
N VAL A 271 0.46 3.29 -12.47
CA VAL A 271 1.42 4.15 -13.18
C VAL A 271 0.88 4.52 -14.55
N ALA A 272 0.42 3.54 -15.35
CA ALA A 272 -0.19 3.78 -16.66
C ALA A 272 -1.38 4.76 -16.57
N ARG A 273 -2.28 4.58 -15.60
CA ARG A 273 -3.42 5.48 -15.36
C ARG A 273 -2.96 6.89 -14.96
N ALA A 274 -1.97 7.01 -14.08
CA ALA A 274 -1.42 8.30 -13.67
C ALA A 274 -0.76 9.02 -14.86
N MET A 275 -0.01 8.32 -15.70
CA MET A 275 0.61 8.86 -16.90
C MET A 275 -0.41 9.30 -17.95
N GLN A 276 -1.49 8.52 -18.15
CA GLN A 276 -2.62 8.90 -19.02
C GLN A 276 -3.30 10.20 -18.57
N LEU A 277 -3.41 10.41 -17.26
CA LEU A 277 -4.01 11.64 -16.71
C LEU A 277 -3.02 12.81 -16.71
N LEU A 278 -1.75 12.56 -16.39
CA LEU A 278 -0.71 13.59 -16.35
C LEU A 278 -0.34 14.08 -17.75
N GLN A 279 -0.31 13.19 -18.75
CA GLN A 279 0.05 13.49 -20.14
C GLN A 279 1.36 14.30 -20.24
N PRO A 280 2.48 13.81 -19.71
CA PRO A 280 3.75 14.54 -19.77
C PRO A 280 4.17 14.76 -21.22
N GLN A 281 4.68 15.96 -21.52
CA GLN A 281 5.18 16.33 -22.85
C GLN A 281 6.68 16.61 -22.79
N PRO A 282 7.44 16.38 -23.87
CA PRO A 282 8.83 16.79 -23.95
C PRO A 282 9.01 18.28 -23.61
N GLY A 283 10.02 18.57 -22.78
CA GLY A 283 10.34 19.94 -22.36
C GLY A 283 9.53 20.49 -21.20
N GLU A 284 8.42 19.83 -20.79
CA GLU A 284 7.71 20.24 -19.57
C GLU A 284 8.56 19.99 -18.33
N ARG A 285 8.43 20.85 -17.33
CA ARG A 285 9.01 20.70 -16.00
C ARG A 285 7.95 20.19 -15.02
N ILE A 286 8.10 18.95 -14.56
CA ILE A 286 7.08 18.24 -13.75
C ILE A 286 7.67 17.90 -12.38
N ALA A 287 6.94 18.19 -11.30
CA ALA A 287 7.29 17.69 -9.98
C ALA A 287 6.62 16.35 -9.70
N ASP A 288 7.38 15.40 -9.15
CA ASP A 288 6.89 14.17 -8.54
C ASP A 288 7.15 14.25 -7.03
N LEU A 289 6.10 14.52 -6.25
CA LEU A 289 6.21 14.79 -4.83
C LEU A 289 5.78 13.56 -4.03
N PHE A 290 6.60 13.17 -3.04
CA PHE A 290 6.63 11.86 -2.40
C PHE A 290 7.08 10.76 -3.37
N CYS A 291 8.14 11.06 -4.15
CA CYS A 291 8.53 10.25 -5.31
C CYS A 291 9.08 8.85 -4.96
N GLY A 292 9.41 8.59 -3.71
CA GLY A 292 10.01 7.32 -3.27
C GLY A 292 11.29 7.00 -4.04
N LEU A 293 11.34 5.81 -4.64
CA LEU A 293 12.47 5.36 -5.46
C LEU A 293 12.30 5.66 -6.97
N GLY A 294 11.35 6.55 -7.34
CA GLY A 294 11.14 7.01 -8.71
C GLY A 294 10.04 6.31 -9.47
N ASN A 295 9.05 5.71 -8.78
CA ASN A 295 7.97 4.93 -9.39
C ASN A 295 7.18 5.67 -10.48
N PHE A 296 6.95 6.97 -10.30
CA PHE A 296 6.32 7.84 -11.31
C PHE A 296 7.34 8.75 -12.00
N SER A 297 8.39 9.19 -11.29
CA SER A 297 9.42 10.06 -11.84
C SER A 297 10.06 9.50 -13.10
N LEU A 298 10.43 8.20 -13.10
CA LEU A 298 11.11 7.60 -14.23
C LEU A 298 10.21 7.44 -15.46
N PRO A 299 8.95 6.99 -15.39
CA PRO A 299 8.00 7.05 -16.50
C PRO A 299 7.80 8.46 -17.06
N ILE A 300 7.69 9.49 -16.20
CA ILE A 300 7.57 10.89 -16.62
C ILE A 300 8.81 11.32 -17.41
N ALA A 301 10.01 10.99 -16.92
CA ALA A 301 11.28 11.29 -17.61
C ALA A 301 11.43 10.50 -18.92
N ALA A 302 10.98 9.24 -18.97
CA ALA A 302 10.97 8.43 -20.19
C ALA A 302 10.05 9.01 -21.27
N ALA A 303 8.98 9.71 -20.89
CA ALA A 303 8.12 10.46 -21.81
C ALA A 303 8.75 11.77 -22.35
N GLY A 304 9.96 12.12 -21.91
CA GLY A 304 10.71 13.29 -22.40
C GLY A 304 10.60 14.56 -21.56
N ALA A 305 9.86 14.54 -20.46
CA ALA A 305 9.75 15.68 -19.55
C ALA A 305 10.96 15.78 -18.60
N GLN A 306 11.22 16.99 -18.06
CA GLN A 306 12.15 17.23 -16.99
C GLN A 306 11.45 16.99 -15.65
N VAL A 307 11.97 16.09 -14.81
CA VAL A 307 11.34 15.70 -13.55
C VAL A 307 12.19 16.14 -12.37
N ILE A 308 11.53 16.77 -11.41
CA ILE A 308 12.08 17.03 -10.08
C ILE A 308 11.32 16.13 -9.10
N GLY A 309 11.97 15.05 -8.65
CA GLY A 309 11.45 14.16 -7.60
C GLY A 309 11.81 14.71 -6.21
N ILE A 310 10.84 14.84 -5.32
CA ILE A 310 11.05 15.26 -3.93
C ILE A 310 10.51 14.19 -2.99
N GLU A 311 11.37 13.77 -2.04
CA GLU A 311 11.08 12.68 -1.10
C GLU A 311 11.68 13.00 0.27
N GLY A 312 10.99 12.60 1.34
CA GLY A 312 11.46 12.83 2.72
C GLY A 312 12.66 11.99 3.14
N SER A 313 12.87 10.84 2.49
CA SER A 313 13.95 9.90 2.82
C SER A 313 15.17 10.08 1.93
N PRO A 314 16.34 10.51 2.47
CA PRO A 314 17.59 10.59 1.70
C PRO A 314 18.00 9.26 1.06
N ALA A 315 17.71 8.14 1.72
CA ALA A 315 18.01 6.80 1.19
C ALA A 315 17.17 6.47 -0.05
N LEU A 316 15.91 6.92 -0.10
CA LEU A 316 15.03 6.73 -1.25
C LEU A 316 15.39 7.67 -2.40
N THR A 317 15.76 8.93 -2.14
CA THR A 317 16.23 9.86 -3.19
C THR A 317 17.54 9.37 -3.85
N GLU A 318 18.46 8.84 -3.05
CA GLU A 318 19.67 8.20 -3.60
C GLU A 318 19.33 6.96 -4.44
N ARG A 319 18.35 6.14 -3.98
CA ARG A 319 17.85 4.99 -4.74
C ARG A 319 17.20 5.43 -6.06
N ALA A 320 16.39 6.48 -6.04
CA ALA A 320 15.77 7.05 -7.23
C ALA A 320 16.83 7.55 -8.23
N SER A 321 17.89 8.20 -7.74
CA SER A 321 19.02 8.64 -8.57
C SER A 321 19.79 7.47 -9.18
N GLN A 322 19.99 6.37 -8.43
CA GLN A 322 20.57 5.12 -8.93
C GLN A 322 19.70 4.50 -10.02
N ASN A 323 18.39 4.48 -9.81
CA ASN A 323 17.41 3.96 -10.76
C ASN A 323 17.38 4.81 -12.04
N ALA A 324 17.50 6.14 -11.94
CA ALA A 324 17.62 7.02 -13.11
C ALA A 324 18.89 6.72 -13.91
N ARG A 325 20.04 6.52 -13.24
CA ARG A 325 21.30 6.13 -13.89
C ARG A 325 21.17 4.81 -14.64
N LEU A 326 20.60 3.78 -14.01
CA LEU A 326 20.41 2.47 -14.62
C LEU A 326 19.54 2.52 -15.89
N ASN A 327 18.53 3.38 -15.88
CA ASN A 327 17.58 3.53 -16.98
C ASN A 327 17.96 4.66 -17.98
N HIS A 328 19.18 5.23 -17.89
CA HIS A 328 19.69 6.29 -18.76
C HIS A 328 18.84 7.57 -18.78
N LEU A 329 18.30 7.96 -17.61
CA LEU A 329 17.39 9.11 -17.44
C LEU A 329 17.98 10.25 -16.59
N THR A 330 19.29 10.24 -16.33
CA THR A 330 19.95 11.22 -15.44
C THR A 330 19.87 12.67 -15.93
N GLU A 331 19.76 12.90 -17.22
CA GLU A 331 19.61 14.25 -17.77
C GLU A 331 18.21 14.84 -17.57
N ARG A 332 17.21 13.99 -17.25
CA ARG A 332 15.81 14.39 -17.16
C ARG A 332 15.19 14.16 -15.80
N ALA A 333 15.78 13.34 -14.94
CA ALA A 333 15.24 13.04 -13.61
C ALA A 333 16.24 13.42 -12.52
N HIS A 334 15.90 14.42 -11.71
CA HIS A 334 16.68 14.91 -10.59
C HIS A 334 15.90 14.73 -9.29
N PHE A 335 16.61 14.38 -8.21
CA PHE A 335 15.95 14.02 -6.95
C PHE A 335 16.54 14.85 -5.79
N HIS A 336 15.66 15.34 -4.92
CA HIS A 336 15.98 16.12 -3.74
C HIS A 336 15.28 15.57 -2.50
N SER A 337 15.96 15.66 -1.35
CA SER A 337 15.33 15.30 -0.08
C SER A 337 14.77 16.54 0.61
N ALA A 338 13.46 16.50 0.97
CA ALA A 338 12.81 17.54 1.74
C ALA A 338 11.59 17.00 2.51
N ASP A 339 11.30 17.57 3.67
CA ASP A 339 10.09 17.24 4.43
C ASP A 339 8.85 17.93 3.82
N LEU A 340 8.09 17.17 3.05
CA LEU A 340 6.90 17.64 2.36
C LEU A 340 5.70 17.90 3.30
N PHE A 341 5.78 17.48 4.57
CA PHE A 341 4.72 17.76 5.55
C PHE A 341 4.88 19.15 6.18
N GLN A 342 6.06 19.75 6.06
CA GLN A 342 6.36 21.12 6.54
C GLN A 342 6.47 22.13 5.39
N THR A 343 5.90 21.82 4.23
CA THR A 343 5.92 22.68 3.04
C THR A 343 5.14 23.97 3.30
N THR A 344 5.79 25.11 3.00
CA THR A 344 5.22 26.45 3.04
C THR A 344 5.18 27.08 1.64
N GLU A 345 4.47 28.19 1.47
CA GLU A 345 4.48 28.96 0.22
C GLU A 345 5.90 29.36 -0.21
N HIS A 346 6.75 29.75 0.74
CA HIS A 346 8.14 30.06 0.47
C HIS A 346 8.92 28.83 -0.04
N THR A 347 8.67 27.65 0.53
CA THR A 347 9.27 26.41 0.06
C THR A 347 8.89 26.10 -1.39
N VAL A 348 7.60 26.20 -1.72
CA VAL A 348 7.10 25.98 -3.09
C VAL A 348 7.67 27.00 -4.06
N ALA A 349 7.72 28.28 -3.68
CA ALA A 349 8.33 29.34 -4.49
C ALA A 349 9.81 29.07 -4.78
N GLY A 350 10.55 28.53 -3.80
CA GLY A 350 11.96 28.17 -3.95
C GLY A 350 12.22 27.03 -4.93
N TRP A 351 11.24 26.16 -5.17
CA TRP A 351 11.35 25.10 -6.20
C TRP A 351 11.15 25.64 -7.64
N GLY A 352 10.63 26.86 -7.79
CA GLY A 352 10.28 27.47 -9.06
C GLY A 352 8.99 26.92 -9.66
N TYR A 353 8.67 27.35 -10.88
CA TYR A 353 7.46 26.94 -11.59
C TYR A 353 7.53 25.50 -12.08
N PHE A 354 6.44 24.77 -11.94
CA PHE A 354 6.19 23.46 -12.57
C PHE A 354 4.98 23.54 -13.49
N ASP A 355 5.09 22.95 -14.67
CA ASP A 355 3.95 22.81 -15.58
C ASP A 355 2.87 21.91 -14.99
N LYS A 356 3.30 20.81 -14.36
CA LYS A 356 2.42 19.81 -13.76
C LYS A 356 3.03 19.26 -12.47
N ILE A 357 2.16 18.71 -11.63
CA ILE A 357 2.58 18.02 -10.40
C ILE A 357 1.90 16.65 -10.35
N LEU A 358 2.64 15.63 -9.93
CA LEU A 358 2.14 14.36 -9.46
C LEU A 358 2.35 14.26 -7.94
N LEU A 359 1.35 13.79 -7.22
CA LEU A 359 1.35 13.58 -5.77
C LEU A 359 1.05 12.11 -5.46
N ASP A 360 1.87 11.45 -4.62
CA ASP A 360 1.58 10.12 -4.06
C ASP A 360 1.93 10.08 -2.56
N PRO A 361 1.22 10.87 -1.72
CA PRO A 361 1.53 10.98 -0.30
C PRO A 361 1.12 9.72 0.48
N PRO A 362 1.67 9.52 1.69
CA PRO A 362 1.21 8.51 2.62
C PRO A 362 -0.21 8.80 3.12
N ARG A 363 -0.74 7.93 3.98
CA ARG A 363 -2.14 7.97 4.48
C ARG A 363 -2.61 9.30 5.06
N SER A 364 -1.70 10.14 5.54
CA SER A 364 -2.00 11.48 6.07
C SER A 364 -2.42 12.49 5.00
N GLY A 365 -2.17 12.19 3.73
CA GLY A 365 -2.39 13.09 2.60
C GLY A 365 -1.29 14.15 2.48
N ALA A 366 -1.51 15.14 1.61
CA ALA A 366 -0.57 16.21 1.30
C ALA A 366 -1.10 17.61 1.69
N TYR A 367 -1.83 17.70 2.82
CA TYR A 367 -2.57 18.91 3.19
C TYR A 367 -1.71 20.17 3.21
N ALA A 368 -0.56 20.15 3.90
CA ALA A 368 0.36 21.30 3.97
C ALA A 368 0.80 21.73 2.56
N LEU A 369 1.16 20.75 1.72
CA LEU A 369 1.61 21.01 0.36
C LEU A 369 0.51 21.64 -0.51
N VAL A 370 -0.72 21.07 -0.54
CA VAL A 370 -1.79 21.65 -1.35
C VAL A 370 -2.25 23.01 -0.84
N GLN A 371 -2.11 23.28 0.46
CA GLN A 371 -2.31 24.61 1.04
C GLN A 371 -1.23 25.60 0.58
N ALA A 372 0.01 25.16 0.47
CA ALA A 372 1.16 26.00 0.10
C ALA A 372 1.19 26.36 -1.41
N LEU A 373 0.46 25.67 -2.26
CA LEU A 373 0.33 26.05 -3.68
C LEU A 373 -0.39 27.41 -3.79
N HIS A 374 0.21 28.38 -4.50
CA HIS A 374 -0.34 29.75 -4.64
C HIS A 374 -0.01 30.38 -5.99
N ALA A 375 -0.78 31.35 -6.42
CA ALA A 375 -0.49 32.16 -7.61
C ALA A 375 0.79 33.01 -7.39
N PRO A 376 1.61 33.28 -8.43
CA PRO A 376 1.39 32.89 -9.83
C PRO A 376 1.90 31.49 -10.20
N ASN A 377 2.44 30.71 -9.25
CA ASN A 377 3.15 29.46 -9.51
C ASN A 377 2.25 28.20 -9.46
N LEU A 378 0.95 28.36 -9.67
CA LEU A 378 0.05 27.21 -9.73
C LEU A 378 0.33 26.36 -10.97
N PRO A 379 0.57 25.03 -10.84
CA PRO A 379 0.74 24.15 -11.98
C PRO A 379 -0.58 24.03 -12.76
N ARG A 380 -0.52 23.94 -14.08
CA ARG A 380 -1.74 23.82 -14.90
C ARG A 380 -2.48 22.49 -14.69
N ARG A 381 -1.79 21.44 -14.22
CA ARG A 381 -2.39 20.12 -13.93
C ARG A 381 -1.76 19.48 -12.72
N ILE A 382 -2.62 18.88 -11.89
CA ILE A 382 -2.20 18.05 -10.75
C ILE A 382 -2.83 16.67 -10.90
N VAL A 383 -2.01 15.62 -10.85
CA VAL A 383 -2.46 14.23 -10.70
C VAL A 383 -2.16 13.81 -9.27
N TYR A 384 -3.20 13.35 -8.56
CA TYR A 384 -3.10 12.98 -7.16
C TYR A 384 -3.43 11.49 -6.99
N VAL A 385 -2.47 10.70 -6.56
CA VAL A 385 -2.61 9.30 -6.14
C VAL A 385 -2.77 9.26 -4.63
N SER A 386 -3.63 8.40 -4.09
CA SER A 386 -3.87 8.32 -2.64
C SER A 386 -4.37 6.96 -2.20
N CYS A 387 -3.78 6.42 -1.16
CA CYS A 387 -4.25 5.21 -0.49
C CYS A 387 -5.30 5.46 0.61
N ASN A 388 -5.77 6.71 0.77
CA ASN A 388 -6.79 7.08 1.77
C ASN A 388 -7.83 8.05 1.17
N PRO A 389 -9.04 7.57 0.82
CA PRO A 389 -10.08 8.39 0.22
C PRO A 389 -10.52 9.60 1.06
N ALA A 390 -10.40 9.51 2.40
CA ALA A 390 -10.81 10.61 3.29
C ALA A 390 -9.84 11.80 3.20
N THR A 391 -8.52 11.54 3.27
CA THR A 391 -7.51 12.59 3.10
C THR A 391 -7.48 13.11 1.68
N PHE A 392 -7.68 12.24 0.68
CA PHE A 392 -7.83 12.64 -0.71
C PHE A 392 -9.02 13.62 -0.89
N ALA A 393 -10.18 13.31 -0.31
CA ALA A 393 -11.36 14.18 -0.40
C ALA A 393 -11.14 15.56 0.26
N ARG A 394 -10.45 15.60 1.41
CA ARG A 394 -10.04 16.83 2.08
C ARG A 394 -9.12 17.68 1.20
N ASP A 395 -8.09 17.08 0.63
CA ASP A 395 -7.08 17.77 -0.17
C ASP A 395 -7.65 18.20 -1.52
N ALA A 396 -8.55 17.40 -2.11
CA ALA A 396 -9.31 17.75 -3.31
C ALA A 396 -10.17 19.01 -3.10
N ALA A 397 -10.80 19.15 -1.92
CA ALA A 397 -11.56 20.36 -1.59
C ALA A 397 -10.67 21.62 -1.56
N VAL A 398 -9.44 21.50 -1.07
CA VAL A 398 -8.47 22.61 -1.09
C VAL A 398 -8.11 22.99 -2.53
N LEU A 399 -7.81 22.01 -3.39
CA LEU A 399 -7.44 22.25 -4.78
C LEU A 399 -8.60 22.92 -5.55
N VAL A 400 -9.83 22.43 -5.37
CA VAL A 400 -11.03 23.07 -5.97
C VAL A 400 -11.21 24.49 -5.46
N GLY A 401 -10.99 24.74 -4.16
CA GLY A 401 -11.03 26.09 -3.57
C GLY A 401 -9.94 27.04 -4.10
N LYS A 402 -8.86 26.51 -4.67
CA LYS A 402 -7.80 27.29 -5.35
C LYS A 402 -8.03 27.51 -6.86
N GLY A 403 -9.21 27.11 -7.38
CA GLY A 403 -9.59 27.34 -8.78
C GLY A 403 -9.34 26.16 -9.71
N TYR A 404 -8.99 25.00 -9.19
CA TYR A 404 -8.84 23.80 -10.03
C TYR A 404 -10.20 23.17 -10.36
N HIS A 405 -10.38 22.79 -11.61
CA HIS A 405 -11.45 21.92 -12.04
C HIS A 405 -11.11 20.46 -11.72
N PHE A 406 -11.90 19.81 -10.88
CA PHE A 406 -11.77 18.38 -10.59
C PHE A 406 -12.28 17.56 -11.78
N ARG A 407 -11.39 17.19 -12.70
CA ARG A 407 -11.72 16.50 -13.96
C ARG A 407 -12.13 15.05 -13.74
N ASN A 408 -11.27 14.29 -13.11
CA ASN A 408 -11.42 12.85 -13.04
C ASN A 408 -11.12 12.33 -11.64
N ALA A 409 -11.83 11.27 -11.22
CA ALA A 409 -11.42 10.42 -10.11
C ALA A 409 -11.81 8.98 -10.37
N GLY A 410 -11.02 8.04 -9.86
CA GLY A 410 -11.31 6.62 -9.93
C GLY A 410 -10.44 5.83 -8.97
N ILE A 411 -10.70 4.53 -8.89
CA ILE A 411 -9.94 3.63 -8.01
C ILE A 411 -9.11 2.62 -8.79
N VAL A 412 -8.01 2.21 -8.17
CA VAL A 412 -7.20 1.06 -8.56
C VAL A 412 -7.30 0.02 -7.46
N ASN A 413 -7.69 -1.21 -7.78
CA ASN A 413 -7.80 -2.29 -6.81
C ASN A 413 -6.41 -2.87 -6.47
N MET A 414 -5.56 -2.03 -5.85
CA MET A 414 -4.21 -2.38 -5.42
C MET A 414 -4.19 -3.52 -4.40
N PHE A 415 -5.18 -3.58 -3.51
CA PHE A 415 -5.26 -4.50 -2.39
C PHE A 415 -6.57 -5.32 -2.40
N PRO A 416 -6.74 -6.27 -3.34
CA PRO A 416 -7.87 -7.20 -3.30
C PRO A 416 -7.99 -7.89 -1.94
N GLN A 417 -9.20 -8.32 -1.58
CA GLN A 417 -9.54 -8.97 -0.30
C GLN A 417 -9.45 -8.06 0.95
N THR A 418 -9.16 -6.77 0.77
CA THR A 418 -9.12 -5.78 1.85
C THR A 418 -10.01 -4.58 1.52
N ALA A 419 -10.37 -3.80 2.53
CA ALA A 419 -11.12 -2.55 2.35
C ALA A 419 -10.26 -1.35 1.92
N HIS A 420 -8.94 -1.52 1.78
CA HIS A 420 -8.06 -0.44 1.30
C HIS A 420 -8.43 0.00 -0.12
N VAL A 421 -8.51 1.31 -0.31
CA VAL A 421 -8.84 1.95 -1.58
C VAL A 421 -7.64 2.74 -2.06
N GLU A 422 -7.15 2.44 -3.25
CA GLU A 422 -6.19 3.27 -3.96
C GLU A 422 -6.94 4.15 -4.94
N THR A 423 -6.73 5.44 -4.88
CA THR A 423 -7.46 6.44 -5.65
C THR A 423 -6.52 7.20 -6.57
N VAL A 424 -6.97 7.58 -7.74
CA VAL A 424 -6.29 8.55 -8.59
C VAL A 424 -7.28 9.64 -9.03
N GLY A 425 -6.86 10.90 -8.97
CA GLY A 425 -7.63 12.05 -9.43
C GLY A 425 -6.80 13.01 -10.26
N CYS A 426 -7.46 13.78 -11.11
CA CYS A 426 -6.85 14.79 -11.97
C CYS A 426 -7.56 16.13 -11.80
N PHE A 427 -6.76 17.18 -11.66
CA PHE A 427 -7.20 18.55 -11.45
C PHE A 427 -6.51 19.44 -12.50
N ASP A 428 -7.27 20.21 -13.24
CA ASP A 428 -6.79 21.20 -14.21
C ASP A 428 -7.08 22.60 -13.71
N LEU A 429 -6.10 23.49 -13.78
CA LEU A 429 -6.28 24.89 -13.49
C LEU A 429 -7.24 25.51 -14.51
N ALA A 430 -8.17 26.34 -14.05
CA ALA A 430 -9.21 26.97 -14.89
C ALA A 430 -8.61 27.93 -15.94
#